data_cb39c501f32b44c615d706b431ff6319
#
_entry.id   cb39c501f32b44c615d706b431ff6319
#
_cell.length_a   1.000
_cell.length_b   1.000
_cell.length_c   1.000
_cell.angle_alpha   90.00
_cell.angle_beta   90.00
_cell.angle_gamma   90.00
#
_symmetry.space_group_name_H-M   'P 1'
#
loop_
_entity.id
_entity.type
_entity.pdbx_description
1 polymer ?
#
loop_
_entity_poly.entity_id
_entity_poly.type
_entity_poly.pdbx_seq_one_letter_code
_entity_poly.pdbx_strand_id
1 'polypeptide(L)'
;AAFISGCAALLLLERKNLKGIAVSCAGLLVVFSLAFALTDIRWSEPYKTLSVRLVQGGIAQDEKFSPMGSLTSFERYVRLMNEKPVPESGLIVLPETIFPIPLQQLKPEIWRKFTHVTNGNAALMFGGFLRGEDGYRNTAVLVEHEKIVQSYTKKHLVPFGEYVPTGFRWFIDMLQIPMGDLLKGTTDQKAFEIDGVAAAPLLCYEDLFASEIREWWQGGKAPNLLVNLSNLGWFGDTHALPQHLNISRMR
;
A
#
# COMPACT_ATOMS: atom_id res chain seq x y z
N ALA A 1 12.29 17.02 13.57
CA ALA A 1 12.54 16.41 14.89
C ALA A 1 13.96 16.66 15.37
N ALA A 2 15.02 16.17 14.68
CA ALA A 2 16.43 16.27 15.14
C ALA A 2 16.90 17.70 15.48
N PHE A 3 16.56 18.69 14.65
CA PHE A 3 16.88 20.10 14.90
C PHE A 3 16.22 20.61 16.19
N ILE A 4 14.93 20.31 16.40
CA ILE A 4 14.18 20.71 17.60
C ILE A 4 14.80 20.05 18.84
N SER A 5 15.13 18.75 18.77
CA SER A 5 15.78 18.03 19.85
C SER A 5 17.17 18.60 20.16
N GLY A 6 17.94 18.97 19.13
CA GLY A 6 19.26 19.63 19.30
C GLY A 6 19.15 21.00 19.98
N CYS A 7 18.21 21.84 19.58
CA CYS A 7 17.93 23.10 20.24
C CYS A 7 17.49 22.90 21.70
N ALA A 8 16.60 21.95 21.96
CA ALA A 8 16.18 21.63 23.33
C ALA A 8 17.38 21.16 24.22
N ALA A 9 18.23 20.31 23.66
CA ALA A 9 19.45 19.87 24.37
C ALA A 9 20.38 21.03 24.69
N LEU A 10 20.64 21.93 23.74
CA LEU A 10 21.47 23.13 23.98
C LEU A 10 20.87 24.03 25.05
N LEU A 11 19.55 24.26 25.04
CA LEU A 11 18.85 25.04 26.06
C LEU A 11 19.00 24.43 27.48
N LEU A 12 19.04 23.12 27.57
CA LEU A 12 19.16 22.39 28.84
C LEU A 12 20.61 22.32 29.35
N LEU A 13 21.55 22.06 28.44
CA LEU A 13 22.95 21.79 28.79
C LEU A 13 23.79 23.07 28.93
N GLU A 14 23.54 24.07 28.09
CA GLU A 14 24.34 25.32 28.04
C GLU A 14 23.59 26.52 28.65
N ARG A 15 22.97 26.33 29.80
CA ARG A 15 22.15 27.37 30.50
C ARG A 15 22.87 28.69 30.76
N LYS A 16 24.21 28.72 30.77
CA LYS A 16 25.02 29.93 31.00
C LYS A 16 25.45 30.61 29.69
N ASN A 17 25.25 29.98 28.56
CA ASN A 17 25.63 30.51 27.25
C ASN A 17 24.44 31.29 26.62
N LEU A 18 24.33 32.57 26.94
CA LEU A 18 23.27 33.45 26.44
C LEU A 18 23.19 33.48 24.90
N LYS A 19 24.33 33.42 24.21
CA LYS A 19 24.36 33.38 22.73
C LYS A 19 23.80 32.07 22.20
N GLY A 20 24.17 30.93 22.76
CA GLY A 20 23.64 29.62 22.40
C GLY A 20 22.13 29.54 22.64
N ILE A 21 21.66 30.06 23.79
CA ILE A 21 20.22 30.14 24.10
C ILE A 21 19.47 30.98 23.05
N ALA A 22 19.98 32.19 22.74
CA ALA A 22 19.34 33.10 21.78
C ALA A 22 19.26 32.47 20.39
N VAL A 23 20.34 31.82 19.92
CA VAL A 23 20.36 31.12 18.62
C VAL A 23 19.36 29.94 18.59
N SER A 24 19.32 29.15 19.67
CA SER A 24 18.37 28.02 19.77
C SER A 24 16.93 28.49 19.79
N CYS A 25 16.60 29.53 20.56
CA CYS A 25 15.26 30.12 20.60
C CYS A 25 14.87 30.72 19.24
N ALA A 26 15.76 31.45 18.57
CA ALA A 26 15.52 31.98 17.25
C ALA A 26 15.29 30.88 16.22
N GLY A 27 16.10 29.82 16.26
CA GLY A 27 15.92 28.65 15.39
C GLY A 27 14.59 27.95 15.60
N LEU A 28 14.17 27.74 16.85
CA LEU A 28 12.85 27.18 17.16
C LEU A 28 11.72 28.10 16.68
N LEU A 29 11.84 29.43 16.92
CA LEU A 29 10.86 30.39 16.45
C LEU A 29 10.70 30.33 14.92
N VAL A 30 11.80 30.30 14.17
CA VAL A 30 11.78 30.20 12.70
C VAL A 30 11.08 28.90 12.27
N VAL A 31 11.42 27.76 12.86
CA VAL A 31 10.81 26.47 12.49
C VAL A 31 9.31 26.47 12.78
N PHE A 32 8.88 26.94 13.94
CA PHE A 32 7.46 26.99 14.28
C PHE A 32 6.68 28.03 13.44
N SER A 33 7.28 29.20 13.17
CA SER A 33 6.67 30.21 12.30
C SER A 33 6.51 29.71 10.88
N LEU A 34 7.53 29.03 10.32
CA LEU A 34 7.44 28.41 9.00
C LEU A 34 6.41 27.28 9.00
N ALA A 35 6.41 26.41 10.01
CA ALA A 35 5.40 25.35 10.12
C ALA A 35 3.98 25.94 10.14
N PHE A 36 3.76 27.00 10.93
CA PHE A 36 2.48 27.69 11.00
C PHE A 36 2.09 28.34 9.66
N ALA A 37 3.02 29.05 9.01
CA ALA A 37 2.78 29.67 7.70
C ALA A 37 2.46 28.63 6.60
N LEU A 38 3.00 27.41 6.73
CA LEU A 38 2.77 26.34 5.77
C LEU A 38 1.44 25.60 5.99
N THR A 39 0.76 25.80 7.12
CA THR A 39 -0.53 25.11 7.42
C THR A 39 -1.65 25.52 6.47
N ASP A 40 -1.64 26.76 6.00
CA ASP A 40 -2.68 27.30 5.13
C ASP A 40 -2.39 27.09 3.62
N ILE A 41 -1.22 26.56 3.32
CA ILE A 41 -0.85 26.28 1.92
C ILE A 41 -1.58 25.04 1.45
N ARG A 42 -2.39 25.18 0.41
CA ARG A 42 -2.99 24.04 -0.29
C ARG A 42 -1.99 23.43 -1.25
N TRP A 43 -1.48 22.24 -0.89
CA TRP A 43 -0.50 21.51 -1.70
C TRP A 43 -1.14 20.70 -2.82
N SER A 44 -2.47 20.54 -2.82
CA SER A 44 -3.23 19.82 -3.83
C SER A 44 -4.57 20.51 -4.07
N GLU A 45 -5.07 20.40 -5.29
CA GLU A 45 -6.39 20.88 -5.67
C GLU A 45 -7.31 19.69 -6.00
N PRO A 46 -8.61 19.76 -5.62
CA PRO A 46 -9.56 18.74 -6.02
C PRO A 46 -9.64 18.66 -7.56
N TYR A 47 -9.46 17.46 -8.10
CA TYR A 47 -9.51 17.22 -9.54
C TYR A 47 -10.87 16.70 -9.99
N LYS A 48 -11.33 15.63 -9.36
CA LYS A 48 -12.57 14.92 -9.73
C LYS A 48 -13.09 14.15 -8.52
N THR A 49 -14.38 13.89 -8.49
CA THR A 49 -14.98 12.98 -7.51
C THR A 49 -15.03 11.58 -8.09
N LEU A 50 -14.54 10.59 -7.33
CA LEU A 50 -14.63 9.17 -7.64
C LEU A 50 -15.39 8.47 -6.53
N SER A 51 -16.37 7.65 -6.88
CA SER A 51 -17.04 6.78 -5.89
C SER A 51 -16.12 5.63 -5.53
N VAL A 52 -15.77 5.49 -4.24
CA VAL A 52 -14.86 4.44 -3.77
C VAL A 52 -15.52 3.62 -2.67
N ARG A 53 -15.44 2.29 -2.81
CA ARG A 53 -15.83 1.33 -1.78
C ARG A 53 -14.60 0.58 -1.28
N LEU A 54 -14.25 0.77 -0.02
CA LEU A 54 -13.21 -0.01 0.65
C LEU A 54 -13.85 -1.24 1.29
N VAL A 55 -13.32 -2.43 0.98
CA VAL A 55 -13.81 -3.71 1.49
C VAL A 55 -12.73 -4.36 2.34
N GLN A 56 -12.95 -4.42 3.65
CA GLN A 56 -12.03 -5.01 4.61
C GLN A 56 -12.57 -6.35 5.13
N GLY A 57 -11.90 -7.44 4.79
CA GLY A 57 -12.26 -8.78 5.22
C GLY A 57 -12.00 -9.05 6.71
N GLY A 58 -10.95 -8.46 7.28
CA GLY A 58 -10.53 -8.72 8.66
C GLY A 58 -10.23 -10.21 8.91
N ILE A 59 -9.49 -10.83 7.99
CA ILE A 59 -9.19 -12.26 8.02
C ILE A 59 -7.85 -12.45 8.72
N ALA A 60 -7.82 -13.32 9.74
CA ALA A 60 -6.60 -13.64 10.44
C ALA A 60 -5.60 -14.36 9.52
N GLN A 61 -4.31 -14.14 9.77
CA GLN A 61 -3.26 -14.62 8.87
C GLN A 61 -3.17 -16.15 8.85
N ASP A 62 -3.36 -16.80 9.97
CA ASP A 62 -3.41 -18.26 10.15
C ASP A 62 -4.61 -18.90 9.43
N GLU A 63 -5.75 -18.23 9.43
CA GLU A 63 -6.93 -18.66 8.68
C GLU A 63 -6.70 -18.59 7.17
N LYS A 64 -6.09 -17.51 6.69
CA LYS A 64 -5.96 -17.17 5.27
C LYS A 64 -5.22 -18.24 4.45
N PHE A 65 -4.19 -18.87 5.04
CA PHE A 65 -3.36 -19.87 4.36
C PHE A 65 -3.81 -21.31 4.57
N SER A 66 -4.86 -21.55 5.35
CA SER A 66 -5.47 -22.88 5.43
C SER A 66 -6.43 -23.12 4.25
N PRO A 67 -6.61 -24.36 3.79
CA PRO A 67 -7.54 -24.67 2.68
C PRO A 67 -8.98 -24.24 3.00
N MET A 68 -9.46 -24.47 4.20
CA MET A 68 -10.79 -24.07 4.65
C MET A 68 -10.89 -22.55 4.80
N GLY A 69 -9.87 -21.92 5.38
CA GLY A 69 -9.84 -20.47 5.58
C GLY A 69 -9.76 -19.70 4.28
N SER A 70 -9.09 -20.22 3.25
CA SER A 70 -9.08 -19.63 1.92
C SER A 70 -10.48 -19.56 1.30
N LEU A 71 -11.28 -20.63 1.48
CA LEU A 71 -12.67 -20.64 1.00
C LEU A 71 -13.55 -19.68 1.78
N THR A 72 -13.45 -19.69 3.10
CA THR A 72 -14.17 -18.78 4.00
C THR A 72 -13.82 -17.31 3.69
N SER A 73 -12.54 -17.04 3.45
CA SER A 73 -12.06 -15.71 3.04
C SER A 73 -12.69 -15.25 1.73
N PHE A 74 -12.70 -16.12 0.73
CA PHE A 74 -13.33 -15.85 -0.57
C PHE A 74 -14.82 -15.52 -0.42
N GLU A 75 -15.57 -16.36 0.29
CA GLU A 75 -17.01 -16.15 0.50
C GLU A 75 -17.29 -14.86 1.27
N ARG A 76 -16.45 -14.54 2.25
CA ARG A 76 -16.54 -13.29 3.02
C ARG A 76 -16.34 -12.06 2.13
N TYR A 77 -15.31 -12.05 1.26
CA TYR A 77 -15.10 -10.94 0.33
C TYR A 77 -16.23 -10.81 -0.68
N VAL A 78 -16.69 -11.91 -1.27
CA VAL A 78 -17.84 -11.90 -2.19
C VAL A 78 -19.09 -11.34 -1.50
N ARG A 79 -19.37 -11.77 -0.27
CA ARG A 79 -20.50 -11.24 0.51
C ARG A 79 -20.35 -9.74 0.77
N LEU A 80 -19.20 -9.28 1.27
CA LEU A 80 -18.96 -7.87 1.61
C LEU A 80 -19.03 -6.96 0.38
N MET A 81 -18.53 -7.41 -0.77
CA MET A 81 -18.64 -6.66 -2.01
C MET A 81 -20.10 -6.46 -2.45
N ASN A 82 -20.97 -7.44 -2.15
CA ASN A 82 -22.38 -7.43 -2.54
C ASN A 82 -23.35 -6.99 -1.43
N GLU A 83 -22.86 -6.66 -0.24
CA GLU A 83 -23.70 -6.24 0.90
C GLU A 83 -24.51 -4.96 0.63
N LYS A 84 -23.96 -4.09 -0.21
CA LYS A 84 -24.63 -2.89 -0.71
C LYS A 84 -24.69 -2.91 -2.23
N PRO A 85 -25.63 -2.23 -2.85
CA PRO A 85 -25.67 -2.12 -4.31
C PRO A 85 -24.31 -1.71 -4.87
N VAL A 86 -23.84 -2.39 -5.91
CA VAL A 86 -22.59 -2.05 -6.59
C VAL A 86 -22.73 -0.63 -7.14
N PRO A 87 -21.72 0.26 -6.98
CA PRO A 87 -21.75 1.59 -7.60
C PRO A 87 -21.96 1.46 -9.12
N GLU A 88 -22.73 2.37 -9.70
CA GLU A 88 -22.91 2.42 -11.17
C GLU A 88 -21.58 2.65 -11.88
N SER A 89 -20.67 3.39 -11.27
CA SER A 89 -19.29 3.59 -11.70
C SER A 89 -18.40 3.79 -10.48
N GLY A 90 -17.07 3.72 -10.65
CA GLY A 90 -16.09 3.98 -9.60
C GLY A 90 -15.24 2.77 -9.26
N LEU A 91 -14.69 2.75 -8.05
CA LEU A 91 -13.66 1.81 -7.66
C LEU A 91 -14.05 1.03 -6.39
N ILE A 92 -13.98 -0.30 -6.46
CA ILE A 92 -14.02 -1.19 -5.30
C ILE A 92 -12.58 -1.60 -4.99
N VAL A 93 -12.15 -1.42 -3.75
CA VAL A 93 -10.77 -1.71 -3.32
C VAL A 93 -10.78 -2.78 -2.24
N LEU A 94 -10.00 -3.83 -2.46
CA LEU A 94 -9.74 -4.87 -1.47
C LEU A 94 -8.24 -4.87 -1.09
N PRO A 95 -7.87 -5.51 0.04
CA PRO A 95 -6.48 -5.55 0.49
C PRO A 95 -5.50 -6.31 -0.43
N GLU A 96 -4.25 -6.32 -0.01
CA GLU A 96 -3.18 -7.13 -0.58
C GLU A 96 -3.42 -8.63 -0.34
N THR A 97 -3.01 -9.46 -1.30
CA THR A 97 -3.03 -10.95 -1.21
C THR A 97 -4.40 -11.51 -0.82
N ILE A 98 -5.41 -11.27 -1.65
CA ILE A 98 -6.76 -11.82 -1.41
C ILE A 98 -6.77 -13.34 -1.51
N PHE A 99 -6.05 -13.89 -2.49
CA PHE A 99 -5.88 -15.32 -2.68
C PHE A 99 -4.45 -15.74 -2.32
N PRO A 100 -4.27 -16.86 -1.56
CA PRO A 100 -2.95 -17.38 -1.22
C PRO A 100 -2.26 -18.14 -2.37
N ILE A 101 -2.90 -18.18 -3.54
CA ILE A 101 -2.40 -18.83 -4.76
C ILE A 101 -2.37 -17.83 -5.91
N PRO A 102 -1.57 -18.07 -6.96
CA PRO A 102 -1.56 -17.25 -8.16
C PRO A 102 -2.95 -17.16 -8.82
N LEU A 103 -3.31 -15.97 -9.28
CA LEU A 103 -4.62 -15.71 -9.88
C LEU A 103 -4.90 -16.61 -11.09
N GLN A 104 -3.87 -16.99 -11.85
CA GLN A 104 -3.99 -17.91 -12.98
C GLN A 104 -4.38 -19.34 -12.59
N GLN A 105 -4.23 -19.71 -11.32
CA GLN A 105 -4.61 -21.04 -10.80
C GLN A 105 -6.03 -21.09 -10.25
N LEU A 106 -6.71 -19.95 -10.20
CA LEU A 106 -8.10 -19.91 -9.80
C LEU A 106 -9.00 -20.57 -10.85
N LYS A 107 -9.93 -21.39 -10.38
CA LYS A 107 -10.94 -21.96 -11.26
C LYS A 107 -11.80 -20.86 -11.90
N PRO A 108 -12.19 -20.99 -13.17
CA PRO A 108 -12.97 -19.95 -13.87
C PRO A 108 -14.27 -19.55 -13.14
N GLU A 109 -14.91 -20.52 -12.46
CA GLU A 109 -16.14 -20.26 -11.71
C GLU A 109 -15.89 -19.37 -10.50
N ILE A 110 -14.76 -19.59 -9.78
CA ILE A 110 -14.34 -18.78 -8.63
C ILE A 110 -14.00 -17.37 -9.11
N TRP A 111 -13.24 -17.27 -10.18
CA TRP A 111 -12.89 -15.98 -10.78
C TRP A 111 -14.13 -15.19 -11.14
N ARG A 112 -15.05 -15.75 -11.93
CA ARG A 112 -16.30 -15.10 -12.33
C ARG A 112 -17.16 -14.67 -11.13
N LYS A 113 -17.33 -15.55 -10.14
CA LYS A 113 -18.09 -15.22 -8.92
C LYS A 113 -17.46 -14.05 -8.15
N PHE A 114 -16.12 -13.99 -8.10
CA PHE A 114 -15.38 -12.92 -7.40
C PHE A 114 -15.45 -11.59 -8.14
N THR A 115 -15.31 -11.61 -9.45
CA THR A 115 -15.23 -10.42 -10.29
C THR A 115 -16.59 -9.95 -10.82
N HIS A 116 -17.66 -10.65 -10.52
CA HIS A 116 -19.02 -10.33 -10.99
C HIS A 116 -19.45 -8.89 -10.71
N VAL A 117 -18.95 -8.27 -9.64
CA VAL A 117 -19.20 -6.87 -9.29
C VAL A 117 -18.73 -5.88 -10.36
N THR A 118 -17.88 -6.33 -11.30
CA THR A 118 -17.35 -5.52 -12.40
C THR A 118 -18.13 -5.68 -13.71
N ASN A 119 -19.27 -6.36 -13.70
CA ASN A 119 -20.10 -6.51 -14.90
C ASN A 119 -20.83 -5.22 -15.32
N GLY A 120 -20.92 -4.25 -14.38
CA GLY A 120 -21.29 -2.86 -14.68
C GLY A 120 -20.04 -2.03 -15.01
N ASN A 121 -20.08 -0.74 -14.67
CA ASN A 121 -18.99 0.19 -14.90
C ASN A 121 -18.07 0.36 -13.67
N ALA A 122 -18.28 -0.41 -12.59
CA ALA A 122 -17.39 -0.38 -11.44
C ALA A 122 -16.13 -1.20 -11.72
N ALA A 123 -14.96 -0.64 -11.38
CA ALA A 123 -13.69 -1.33 -11.41
C ALA A 123 -13.38 -1.96 -10.05
N LEU A 124 -12.66 -3.07 -10.03
CA LEU A 124 -12.22 -3.77 -8.83
C LEU A 124 -10.69 -3.78 -8.77
N MET A 125 -10.13 -3.22 -7.71
CA MET A 125 -8.69 -3.23 -7.45
C MET A 125 -8.37 -4.08 -6.22
N PHE A 126 -7.44 -5.01 -6.37
CA PHE A 126 -6.97 -5.83 -5.25
C PHE A 126 -5.56 -6.37 -5.48
N GLY A 127 -4.91 -6.83 -4.40
CA GLY A 127 -3.60 -7.46 -4.44
C GLY A 127 -3.69 -8.97 -4.56
N GLY A 128 -2.80 -9.56 -5.37
CA GLY A 128 -2.70 -11.00 -5.58
C GLY A 128 -1.36 -11.40 -6.17
N PHE A 129 -1.13 -12.70 -6.26
CA PHE A 129 0.07 -13.22 -6.94
C PHE A 129 -0.22 -13.47 -8.41
N LEU A 130 0.70 -13.00 -9.26
CA LEU A 130 0.74 -13.39 -10.67
C LEU A 130 1.99 -14.22 -10.95
N ARG A 131 1.82 -15.26 -11.77
CA ARG A 131 2.91 -16.08 -12.27
C ARG A 131 3.35 -15.58 -13.65
N GLY A 132 4.61 -15.18 -13.78
CA GLY A 132 5.27 -14.97 -15.06
C GLY A 132 6.08 -16.20 -15.49
N GLU A 133 6.77 -16.11 -16.61
CA GLU A 133 7.66 -17.17 -17.11
C GLU A 133 8.84 -17.40 -16.18
N ASP A 134 9.33 -16.35 -15.55
CA ASP A 134 10.53 -16.27 -14.71
C ASP A 134 10.24 -16.41 -13.20
N GLY A 135 8.96 -16.44 -12.77
CA GLY A 135 8.61 -16.61 -11.36
C GLY A 135 7.32 -15.90 -10.95
N TYR A 136 7.17 -15.74 -9.64
CA TYR A 136 5.98 -15.15 -9.03
C TYR A 136 6.20 -13.68 -8.67
N ARG A 137 5.11 -12.90 -8.73
CA ARG A 137 5.11 -11.47 -8.41
C ARG A 137 3.94 -11.14 -7.49
N ASN A 138 4.20 -10.29 -6.48
CA ASN A 138 3.15 -9.64 -5.72
C ASN A 138 2.64 -8.44 -6.54
N THR A 139 1.35 -8.42 -6.87
CA THR A 139 0.82 -7.55 -7.90
C THR A 139 -0.52 -6.97 -7.47
N ALA A 140 -0.72 -5.67 -7.62
CA ALA A 140 -2.05 -5.07 -7.65
C ALA A 140 -2.64 -5.25 -9.05
N VAL A 141 -3.90 -5.66 -9.13
CA VAL A 141 -4.62 -5.81 -10.40
C VAL A 141 -5.84 -4.92 -10.42
N LEU A 142 -6.14 -4.36 -11.59
CA LEU A 142 -7.40 -3.70 -11.89
C LEU A 142 -8.22 -4.60 -12.78
N VAL A 143 -9.45 -4.88 -12.36
CA VAL A 143 -10.39 -5.74 -13.07
C VAL A 143 -11.59 -4.92 -13.50
N GLU A 144 -11.92 -5.01 -14.77
CA GLU A 144 -13.13 -4.46 -15.39
C GLU A 144 -13.76 -5.55 -16.26
N HIS A 145 -15.08 -5.67 -16.25
CA HIS A 145 -15.81 -6.67 -17.03
C HIS A 145 -15.21 -8.08 -16.89
N GLU A 146 -14.93 -8.47 -15.65
CA GLU A 146 -14.35 -9.78 -15.26
C GLU A 146 -12.93 -10.04 -15.83
N LYS A 147 -12.26 -9.04 -16.40
CA LYS A 147 -10.91 -9.18 -16.98
C LYS A 147 -9.91 -8.29 -16.25
N ILE A 148 -8.71 -8.78 -16.05
CA ILE A 148 -7.59 -7.94 -15.61
C ILE A 148 -7.23 -7.02 -16.78
N VAL A 149 -7.44 -5.71 -16.62
CA VAL A 149 -7.15 -4.69 -17.62
C VAL A 149 -5.82 -4.00 -17.38
N GLN A 150 -5.40 -3.89 -16.13
CA GLN A 150 -4.10 -3.32 -15.75
C GLN A 150 -3.53 -4.08 -14.55
N SER A 151 -2.20 -4.06 -14.44
CA SER A 151 -1.49 -4.66 -13.31
C SER A 151 -0.28 -3.82 -12.92
N TYR A 152 0.03 -3.80 -11.63
CA TYR A 152 1.20 -3.17 -11.04
C TYR A 152 1.92 -4.17 -10.16
N THR A 153 3.17 -4.47 -10.46
CA THR A 153 4.01 -5.37 -9.67
C THR A 153 4.78 -4.60 -8.62
N LYS A 154 4.77 -5.09 -7.39
CA LYS A 154 5.49 -4.51 -6.25
C LYS A 154 6.96 -4.30 -6.58
N LYS A 155 7.43 -3.07 -6.42
CA LYS A 155 8.83 -2.69 -6.67
C LYS A 155 9.71 -2.94 -5.45
N HIS A 156 9.20 -2.62 -4.27
CA HIS A 156 9.93 -2.76 -3.02
C HIS A 156 9.48 -4.00 -2.25
N LEU A 157 10.23 -5.08 -2.40
CA LEU A 157 9.93 -6.36 -1.74
C LEU A 157 10.37 -6.35 -0.28
N VAL A 158 9.58 -7.02 0.57
CA VAL A 158 9.87 -7.19 2.01
C VAL A 158 11.02 -8.17 2.20
N PRO A 159 12.17 -7.75 2.78
CA PRO A 159 13.23 -8.68 3.15
C PRO A 159 12.70 -9.77 4.09
N PHE A 160 13.11 -11.00 3.88
CA PHE A 160 12.68 -12.20 4.62
C PHE A 160 11.16 -12.51 4.57
N GLY A 161 10.38 -11.69 3.89
CA GLY A 161 8.95 -11.89 3.66
C GLY A 161 8.61 -12.24 2.21
N GLU A 162 9.29 -11.62 1.27
CA GLU A 162 9.04 -11.75 -0.16
C GLU A 162 10.31 -12.12 -0.95
N TYR A 163 11.49 -11.93 -0.36
CA TYR A 163 12.76 -12.41 -0.90
C TYR A 163 13.79 -12.64 0.20
N VAL A 164 14.78 -13.46 -0.09
CA VAL A 164 15.91 -13.72 0.81
C VAL A 164 17.08 -12.82 0.42
N PRO A 165 17.54 -11.90 1.29
CA PRO A 165 18.72 -11.09 1.01
C PRO A 165 19.96 -11.97 0.73
N THR A 166 20.82 -11.49 -0.17
CA THR A 166 22.06 -12.19 -0.52
C THR A 166 22.90 -12.50 0.72
N GLY A 167 23.34 -13.74 0.85
CA GLY A 167 24.13 -14.21 1.99
C GLY A 167 23.33 -14.76 3.17
N PHE A 168 21.99 -14.65 3.16
CA PHE A 168 21.13 -15.13 4.27
C PHE A 168 20.34 -16.40 3.93
N ARG A 169 20.54 -17.01 2.76
CA ARG A 169 19.78 -18.19 2.34
C ARG A 169 19.95 -19.36 3.30
N TRP A 170 21.17 -19.60 3.80
CA TRP A 170 21.45 -20.62 4.81
C TRP A 170 20.60 -20.49 6.09
N PHE A 171 20.27 -19.24 6.48
CA PHE A 171 19.45 -18.98 7.66
C PHE A 171 17.98 -19.37 7.43
N ILE A 172 17.45 -19.07 6.26
CA ILE A 172 16.07 -19.44 5.87
C ILE A 172 15.95 -20.96 5.71
N ASP A 173 16.94 -21.60 5.09
CA ASP A 173 16.99 -23.05 4.92
C ASP A 173 17.04 -23.76 6.29
N MET A 174 17.81 -23.20 7.23
CA MET A 174 17.88 -23.69 8.61
C MET A 174 16.53 -23.57 9.34
N LEU A 175 15.78 -22.50 9.11
CA LEU A 175 14.46 -22.27 9.73
C LEU A 175 13.32 -23.01 9.01
N GLN A 176 13.59 -23.69 7.89
CA GLN A 176 12.60 -24.39 7.06
C GLN A 176 11.39 -23.52 6.68
N ILE A 177 11.61 -22.22 6.49
CA ILE A 177 10.56 -21.30 6.06
C ILE A 177 10.30 -21.54 4.57
N PRO A 178 9.07 -21.94 4.17
CA PRO A 178 8.74 -22.19 2.78
C PRO A 178 8.56 -20.86 2.04
N MET A 179 9.67 -20.22 1.67
CA MET A 179 9.66 -18.96 0.96
C MET A 179 10.28 -19.09 -0.41
N GLY A 180 9.53 -18.73 -1.43
CA GLY A 180 10.04 -18.46 -2.76
C GLY A 180 10.40 -16.99 -2.90
N ASP A 181 11.49 -16.69 -3.62
CA ASP A 181 11.82 -15.33 -3.98
C ASP A 181 10.77 -14.80 -4.97
N LEU A 182 10.10 -13.72 -4.60
CA LEU A 182 9.24 -12.98 -5.53
C LEU A 182 10.10 -12.06 -6.41
N LEU A 183 9.61 -11.78 -7.59
CA LEU A 183 10.27 -10.90 -8.54
C LEU A 183 9.78 -9.47 -8.40
N LYS A 184 10.72 -8.53 -8.46
CA LYS A 184 10.44 -7.09 -8.40
C LYS A 184 9.78 -6.58 -9.68
N GLY A 185 8.90 -5.59 -9.54
CA GLY A 185 8.39 -4.80 -10.64
C GLY A 185 9.43 -3.81 -11.19
N THR A 186 9.18 -3.37 -12.41
CA THR A 186 9.98 -2.34 -13.08
C THR A 186 9.57 -0.93 -12.66
N THR A 187 10.37 0.07 -13.00
CA THR A 187 10.11 1.48 -12.65
C THR A 187 9.19 2.20 -13.64
N ASP A 188 8.96 1.64 -14.81
CA ASP A 188 8.16 2.21 -15.91
C ASP A 188 6.67 1.87 -15.85
N GLN A 189 6.20 1.34 -14.73
CA GLN A 189 4.79 0.99 -14.53
C GLN A 189 3.91 2.23 -14.45
N LYS A 190 2.68 2.12 -14.97
CA LYS A 190 1.74 3.23 -15.08
C LYS A 190 0.67 3.17 -13.98
N ALA A 191 0.17 4.35 -13.59
CA ALA A 191 -1.01 4.46 -12.75
C ALA A 191 -2.23 3.84 -13.46
N PHE A 192 -3.16 3.30 -12.69
CA PHE A 192 -4.40 2.73 -13.20
C PHE A 192 -5.36 3.84 -13.61
N GLU A 193 -6.00 3.68 -14.74
CA GLU A 193 -7.00 4.63 -15.26
C GLU A 193 -8.40 4.16 -14.90
N ILE A 194 -9.11 4.91 -14.07
CA ILE A 194 -10.45 4.58 -13.58
C ILE A 194 -11.33 5.82 -13.73
N ASP A 195 -12.31 5.79 -14.61
CA ASP A 195 -13.22 6.93 -14.83
C ASP A 195 -12.49 8.27 -15.04
N GLY A 196 -11.34 8.26 -15.73
CA GLY A 196 -10.51 9.46 -15.95
C GLY A 196 -9.70 9.91 -14.74
N VAL A 197 -9.64 9.11 -13.66
CA VAL A 197 -8.75 9.30 -12.52
C VAL A 197 -7.56 8.38 -12.66
N ALA A 198 -6.35 8.92 -12.55
CA ALA A 198 -5.12 8.14 -12.52
C ALA A 198 -4.83 7.73 -11.06
N ALA A 199 -4.99 6.45 -10.75
CA ALA A 199 -4.79 5.88 -9.43
C ALA A 199 -3.48 5.09 -9.38
N ALA A 200 -2.51 5.53 -8.56
CA ALA A 200 -1.27 4.81 -8.34
C ALA A 200 -1.42 3.80 -7.22
N PRO A 201 -1.34 2.48 -7.51
CA PRO A 201 -1.31 1.48 -6.47
C PRO A 201 0.03 1.47 -5.73
N LEU A 202 -0.03 1.24 -4.42
CA LEU A 202 1.10 0.98 -3.54
C LEU A 202 0.80 -0.33 -2.80
N LEU A 203 1.77 -1.22 -2.74
CA LEU A 203 1.59 -2.51 -2.08
C LEU A 203 2.29 -2.51 -0.72
N CYS A 204 1.47 -2.58 0.34
CA CYS A 204 1.92 -2.66 1.73
C CYS A 204 2.87 -1.52 2.08
N TYR A 205 4.08 -1.82 2.50
CA TYR A 205 5.03 -0.85 3.03
C TYR A 205 5.76 -0.01 1.95
N GLU A 206 5.39 -0.13 0.68
CA GLU A 206 5.93 0.75 -0.37
C GLU A 206 5.68 2.24 -0.06
N ASP A 207 4.63 2.57 0.69
CA ASP A 207 4.35 3.93 1.12
C ASP A 207 5.37 4.51 2.13
N LEU A 208 6.25 3.69 2.69
CA LEU A 208 7.37 4.16 3.50
C LEU A 208 8.43 4.88 2.65
N PHE A 209 8.54 4.57 1.36
CA PHE A 209 9.60 5.02 0.48
C PHE A 209 9.16 6.21 -0.38
N ALA A 210 9.23 7.41 0.20
CA ALA A 210 8.82 8.66 -0.46
C ALA A 210 9.54 8.91 -1.81
N SER A 211 10.78 8.46 -1.96
CA SER A 211 11.54 8.55 -3.20
C SER A 211 10.90 7.74 -4.32
N GLU A 212 10.41 6.53 -4.02
CA GLU A 212 9.76 5.65 -4.98
C GLU A 212 8.35 6.12 -5.32
N ILE A 213 7.62 6.65 -4.33
CA ILE A 213 6.32 7.29 -4.58
C ILE A 213 6.48 8.47 -5.53
N ARG A 214 7.52 9.31 -5.35
CA ARG A 214 7.79 10.45 -6.23
C ARG A 214 8.01 10.06 -7.69
N GLU A 215 8.49 8.85 -7.97
CA GLU A 215 8.69 8.35 -9.33
C GLU A 215 7.40 8.37 -10.17
N TRP A 216 6.24 8.20 -9.54
CA TRP A 216 4.95 8.29 -10.21
C TRP A 216 4.73 9.62 -10.94
N TRP A 217 5.35 10.70 -10.46
CA TRP A 217 5.27 12.05 -11.08
C TRP A 217 6.38 12.32 -12.09
N GLN A 218 7.32 11.39 -12.28
CA GLN A 218 8.46 11.57 -13.21
C GLN A 218 8.22 10.91 -14.57
N GLY A 219 7.30 9.97 -14.69
CA GLY A 219 7.15 9.07 -15.83
C GLY A 219 5.97 9.34 -16.78
N GLY A 220 5.39 10.55 -16.82
CA GLY A 220 4.28 10.85 -17.73
C GLY A 220 3.05 11.39 -17.03
N LYS A 221 1.88 10.72 -17.11
CA LYS A 221 0.65 11.20 -16.46
C LYS A 221 0.74 11.00 -14.95
N ALA A 222 0.85 12.11 -14.23
CA ALA A 222 0.88 12.11 -12.76
C ALA A 222 -0.42 11.53 -12.17
N PRO A 223 -0.34 10.71 -11.11
CA PRO A 223 -1.53 10.19 -10.45
C PRO A 223 -2.29 11.30 -9.71
N ASN A 224 -3.61 11.15 -9.66
CA ASN A 224 -4.51 12.00 -8.89
C ASN A 224 -4.88 11.35 -7.55
N LEU A 225 -4.66 10.04 -7.44
CA LEU A 225 -5.04 9.23 -6.28
C LEU A 225 -3.92 8.24 -5.97
N LEU A 226 -3.58 8.08 -4.69
CA LEU A 226 -2.74 6.99 -4.18
C LEU A 226 -3.65 5.96 -3.51
N VAL A 227 -3.45 4.68 -3.81
CA VAL A 227 -4.23 3.58 -3.23
C VAL A 227 -3.27 2.56 -2.61
N ASN A 228 -3.19 2.53 -1.28
CA ASN A 228 -2.38 1.54 -0.58
C ASN A 228 -3.20 0.28 -0.30
N LEU A 229 -2.72 -0.85 -0.81
CA LEU A 229 -3.26 -2.19 -0.60
C LEU A 229 -2.33 -2.93 0.38
N SER A 230 -2.75 -3.07 1.63
CA SER A 230 -1.90 -3.67 2.67
C SER A 230 -2.54 -4.90 3.30
N ASN A 231 -1.70 -5.85 3.67
CA ASN A 231 -2.04 -6.96 4.55
C ASN A 231 -1.17 -6.88 5.80
N LEU A 232 -1.67 -6.20 6.82
CA LEU A 232 -0.95 -6.00 8.09
C LEU A 232 -1.20 -7.14 9.11
N GLY A 233 -1.88 -8.21 8.71
CA GLY A 233 -2.16 -9.36 9.58
C GLY A 233 -0.90 -10.03 10.15
N TRP A 234 0.25 -9.87 9.49
CA TRP A 234 1.55 -10.36 9.96
C TRP A 234 2.01 -9.75 11.30
N PHE A 235 1.57 -8.54 11.59
CA PHE A 235 2.00 -7.82 12.79
C PHE A 235 1.08 -8.05 13.99
N GLY A 236 -0.03 -8.80 13.82
CA GLY A 236 -1.01 -9.01 14.88
C GLY A 236 -1.57 -7.69 15.43
N ASP A 237 -2.05 -7.71 16.66
CA ASP A 237 -2.55 -6.52 17.37
C ASP A 237 -1.37 -5.78 18.03
N THR A 238 -0.62 -5.04 17.23
CA THR A 238 0.56 -4.28 17.67
C THR A 238 0.49 -2.82 17.24
N HIS A 239 1.42 -2.01 17.76
CA HIS A 239 1.57 -0.59 17.35
C HIS A 239 1.97 -0.41 15.88
N ALA A 240 2.35 -1.47 15.16
CA ALA A 240 2.69 -1.39 13.74
C ALA A 240 1.50 -0.91 12.88
N LEU A 241 0.27 -1.30 13.23
CA LEU A 241 -0.93 -0.92 12.47
C LEU A 241 -1.18 0.60 12.48
N PRO A 242 -1.31 1.25 13.65
CA PRO A 242 -1.51 2.70 13.69
C PRO A 242 -0.30 3.47 13.17
N GLN A 243 0.93 2.95 13.33
CA GLN A 243 2.13 3.58 12.75
C GLN A 243 2.08 3.57 11.22
N HIS A 244 1.77 2.44 10.60
CA HIS A 244 1.65 2.34 9.14
C HIS A 244 0.57 3.29 8.62
N LEU A 245 -0.62 3.31 9.25
CA LEU A 245 -1.69 4.24 8.86
C LEU A 245 -1.24 5.70 8.93
N ASN A 246 -0.50 6.09 9.98
CA ASN A 246 0.00 7.45 10.12
C ASN A 246 1.03 7.79 9.03
N ILE A 247 1.88 6.84 8.64
CA ILE A 247 2.82 7.03 7.54
C ILE A 247 2.08 7.20 6.22
N SER A 248 1.11 6.33 5.91
CA SER A 248 0.28 6.42 4.70
C SER A 248 -0.43 7.79 4.60
N ARG A 249 -0.94 8.30 5.72
CA ARG A 249 -1.61 9.63 5.78
C ARG A 249 -0.68 10.81 5.51
N MET A 250 0.61 10.62 5.64
CA MET A 250 1.63 11.66 5.41
C MET A 250 2.13 11.70 3.97
N ARG A 251 1.60 10.85 3.10
CA ARG A 251 1.96 10.76 1.67
C ARG A 251 0.90 11.43 0.81
#